data_0bd63aa65c1b9a23c186e700462dbc88
#
_entry.id   0bd63aa65c1b9a23c186e700462dbc88
#
_cell.length_a   1.000
_cell.length_b   1.000
_cell.length_c   1.000
_cell.angle_alpha   90.00
_cell.angle_beta   90.00
_cell.angle_gamma   90.00
#
_symmetry.space_group_name_H-M   'P 1'
#
loop_
_entity.id
_entity.type
_entity.pdbx_description
1 polymer ?
#
loop_
_entity_poly.entity_id
_entity_poly.type
_entity_poly.pdbx_seq_one_letter_code
_entity_poly.pdbx_strand_id
1 'polypeptide(L)'
;MSRRLLLLLGLGLAGGGGAWAWFALPPSLAIALATNGPAIEAVYATGAVEPANWARVGPATRARVTAVLVEEGSRVTEGQPMARLDERQARLLAEEAEARARFAAEDLARTRTLVARDIAARATLERAERDARAARAAADALIQRLDDYLVRAPTDGVVLRRDAEVGEVVDTPASLFWIGEPRPLRVTAEVDEEDIARITPGQRVLLRADAFPGRVMTAEVAQITPKGDTVRKAYRVRLNLPNDTPLMIGMTVEANIILREARDAVLVPPSAVVLPDRPRGAPPTATGTTRAATIWVVEKETAQRREIEIGVQGPRATEVLRGLAAGEAVILAPPEHLRHGQAVRLQGPAGGR
;
A
#
# COMPACT_ATOMS: atom_id res chain seq x y z
N MET A 1 79.20 34.81 -19.74
CA MET A 1 77.85 34.36 -19.41
C MET A 1 77.01 35.56 -19.01
N SER A 2 75.98 35.91 -19.80
CA SER A 2 75.24 37.16 -19.64
C SER A 2 74.31 37.06 -18.38
N ARG A 3 74.24 38.15 -17.62
CA ARG A 3 73.37 38.28 -16.42
C ARG A 3 71.91 37.82 -16.65
N ARG A 4 71.46 37.84 -17.91
CA ARG A 4 70.11 37.37 -18.32
C ARG A 4 70.00 35.84 -18.26
N LEU A 5 71.05 35.07 -18.48
CA LEU A 5 71.04 33.58 -18.37
C LEU A 5 70.94 33.10 -16.98
N LEU A 6 71.57 33.80 -16.00
CA LEU A 6 71.52 33.51 -14.59
C LEU A 6 70.13 33.80 -13.99
N LEU A 7 69.43 34.87 -14.46
CA LEU A 7 68.07 35.21 -14.07
C LEU A 7 67.05 34.19 -14.59
N LEU A 8 67.20 33.69 -15.79
CA LEU A 8 66.32 32.64 -16.35
C LEU A 8 66.52 31.31 -15.68
N LEU A 9 67.76 30.94 -15.28
CA LEU A 9 68.04 29.72 -14.51
C LEU A 9 67.47 29.81 -13.09
N GLY A 10 67.56 31.00 -12.46
CA GLY A 10 66.98 31.25 -11.12
C GLY A 10 65.46 31.19 -11.14
N LEU A 11 64.78 31.73 -12.18
CA LEU A 11 63.34 31.64 -12.32
C LEU A 11 62.89 30.20 -12.61
N GLY A 12 63.65 29.42 -13.37
CA GLY A 12 63.35 28.02 -13.65
C GLY A 12 63.47 27.13 -12.42
N LEU A 13 64.51 27.38 -11.60
CA LEU A 13 64.69 26.68 -10.32
C LEU A 13 63.65 27.08 -9.28
N ALA A 14 63.24 28.33 -9.22
CA ALA A 14 62.19 28.78 -8.31
C ALA A 14 60.80 28.27 -8.74
N GLY A 15 60.51 28.24 -10.04
CA GLY A 15 59.27 27.69 -10.61
C GLY A 15 59.20 26.17 -10.44
N GLY A 16 60.31 25.45 -10.71
CA GLY A 16 60.42 24.02 -10.55
C GLY A 16 60.33 23.58 -9.09
N GLY A 17 60.99 24.33 -8.19
CA GLY A 17 60.94 24.10 -6.75
C GLY A 17 59.55 24.35 -6.17
N GLY A 18 58.84 25.40 -6.64
CA GLY A 18 57.46 25.70 -6.24
C GLY A 18 56.45 24.66 -6.71
N ALA A 19 56.60 24.20 -7.94
CA ALA A 19 55.77 23.13 -8.47
C ALA A 19 56.01 21.79 -7.76
N TRP A 20 57.27 21.46 -7.50
CA TRP A 20 57.62 20.25 -6.77
C TRP A 20 57.13 20.29 -5.32
N ALA A 21 57.23 21.42 -4.61
CA ALA A 21 56.70 21.61 -3.25
C ALA A 21 55.16 21.49 -3.22
N TRP A 22 54.46 21.95 -4.25
CA TRP A 22 53.00 21.81 -4.35
C TRP A 22 52.58 20.33 -4.55
N PHE A 23 53.28 19.56 -5.35
CA PHE A 23 53.04 18.13 -5.54
C PHE A 23 53.56 17.28 -4.39
N ALA A 24 54.48 17.77 -3.53
CA ALA A 24 55.00 17.07 -2.36
C ALA A 24 54.17 17.27 -1.08
N LEU A 25 53.25 18.22 -1.06
CA LEU A 25 52.36 18.42 0.08
C LEU A 25 51.28 17.33 0.12
N PRO A 26 51.12 16.59 1.26
CA PRO A 26 50.06 15.62 1.37
C PRO A 26 48.68 16.27 1.18
N PRO A 27 47.75 15.62 0.45
CA PRO A 27 46.43 16.16 0.20
C PRO A 27 45.70 16.37 1.53
N SER A 28 45.04 17.54 1.65
CA SER A 28 44.20 17.81 2.81
C SER A 28 42.79 17.21 2.55
N LEU A 29 42.41 16.26 3.40
CA LEU A 29 41.16 15.52 3.25
C LEU A 29 40.22 15.75 4.43
N ALA A 30 38.95 15.91 4.13
CA ALA A 30 37.92 15.97 5.18
C ALA A 30 37.69 14.57 5.75
N ILE A 31 37.55 14.49 7.07
CA ILE A 31 37.31 13.24 7.78
C ILE A 31 36.01 13.30 8.58
N ALA A 32 35.44 12.14 8.82
CA ALA A 32 34.39 11.93 9.82
C ALA A 32 34.76 10.76 10.70
N LEU A 33 34.23 10.76 11.92
CA LEU A 33 34.37 9.62 12.81
C LEU A 33 33.22 8.64 12.59
N ALA A 34 33.51 7.37 12.53
CA ALA A 34 32.50 6.33 12.60
C ALA A 34 31.83 6.38 13.99
N THR A 35 30.49 6.47 14.01
CA THR A 35 29.72 6.62 15.25
C THR A 35 28.79 5.43 15.45
N ASN A 36 28.49 5.11 16.70
CA ASN A 36 27.40 4.18 16.98
C ASN A 36 26.06 4.90 16.93
N GLY A 37 25.06 4.25 16.32
CA GLY A 37 23.72 4.77 16.25
C GLY A 37 22.70 3.76 15.74
N PRO A 38 21.41 4.13 15.75
CA PRO A 38 20.36 3.24 15.27
C PRO A 38 20.39 3.13 13.74
N ALA A 39 20.39 1.91 13.23
CA ALA A 39 20.14 1.60 11.83
C ALA A 39 18.81 0.86 11.70
N ILE A 40 17.91 1.41 10.91
CA ILE A 40 16.58 0.84 10.66
C ILE A 40 16.49 0.46 9.19
N GLU A 41 16.30 -0.81 8.93
CA GLU A 41 15.97 -1.33 7.63
C GLU A 41 14.47 -1.42 7.50
N ALA A 42 13.89 -0.75 6.53
CA ALA A 42 12.46 -0.73 6.30
C ALA A 42 12.11 -0.80 4.82
N VAL A 43 10.98 -1.40 4.52
CA VAL A 43 10.34 -1.35 3.21
C VAL A 43 9.35 -0.21 3.22
N TYR A 44 9.43 0.64 2.20
CA TYR A 44 8.49 1.73 1.98
C TYR A 44 7.28 1.22 1.20
N ALA A 45 6.10 1.63 1.64
CA ALA A 45 4.84 1.36 0.96
C ALA A 45 3.89 2.54 1.15
N THR A 46 2.94 2.69 0.25
CA THR A 46 1.82 3.62 0.40
C THR A 46 0.53 2.85 0.55
N GLY A 47 -0.42 3.39 1.30
CA GLY A 47 -1.69 2.72 1.52
C GLY A 47 -2.81 3.67 1.85
N ALA A 48 -4.04 3.14 1.84
CA ALA A 48 -5.23 3.87 2.24
C ALA A 48 -5.82 3.27 3.52
N VAL A 49 -6.36 4.16 4.35
CA VAL A 49 -7.09 3.79 5.56
C VAL A 49 -8.51 3.38 5.18
N GLU A 50 -8.90 2.18 5.59
CA GLU A 50 -10.24 1.64 5.34
C GLU A 50 -10.80 0.96 6.59
N PRO A 51 -12.12 0.78 6.71
CA PRO A 51 -12.69 -0.05 7.76
C PRO A 51 -12.24 -1.51 7.60
N ALA A 52 -12.11 -2.22 8.71
CA ALA A 52 -11.77 -3.65 8.65
C ALA A 52 -12.88 -4.45 7.95
N ASN A 53 -14.15 -4.11 8.21
CA ASN A 53 -15.32 -4.75 7.64
C ASN A 53 -16.21 -3.70 6.97
N TRP A 54 -16.45 -3.87 5.69
CA TRP A 54 -17.31 -3.00 4.91
C TRP A 54 -17.80 -3.68 3.63
N ALA A 55 -18.94 -3.22 3.12
CA ALA A 55 -19.53 -3.72 1.90
C ALA A 55 -19.98 -2.57 0.99
N ARG A 56 -19.90 -2.81 -0.31
CA ARG A 56 -20.53 -1.96 -1.33
C ARG A 56 -21.89 -2.53 -1.62
N VAL A 57 -22.90 -1.68 -1.61
CA VAL A 57 -24.28 -2.05 -1.89
C VAL A 57 -24.71 -1.34 -3.16
N GLY A 58 -25.12 -2.09 -4.15
CA GLY A 58 -25.61 -1.60 -5.43
C GLY A 58 -27.00 -2.15 -5.73
N PRO A 59 -27.61 -1.71 -6.86
CA PRO A 59 -28.89 -2.22 -7.30
C PRO A 59 -28.76 -3.64 -7.87
N ALA A 60 -29.76 -4.49 -7.65
CA ALA A 60 -29.85 -5.80 -8.29
C ALA A 60 -30.34 -5.72 -9.74
N THR A 61 -31.07 -4.66 -10.08
CA THR A 61 -31.64 -4.42 -11.41
C THR A 61 -31.51 -2.96 -11.81
N ARG A 62 -31.52 -2.71 -13.13
CA ARG A 62 -31.52 -1.36 -13.67
C ARG A 62 -32.87 -0.71 -13.47
N ALA A 63 -32.91 0.42 -12.72
CA ALA A 63 -34.12 1.19 -12.52
C ALA A 63 -33.80 2.62 -12.03
N ARG A 64 -34.84 3.47 -11.99
CA ARG A 64 -34.74 4.83 -11.44
C ARG A 64 -34.88 4.78 -9.91
N VAL A 65 -34.02 5.52 -9.19
CA VAL A 65 -34.19 5.74 -7.75
C VAL A 65 -35.39 6.63 -7.48
N THR A 66 -36.38 6.13 -6.75
CA THR A 66 -37.62 6.86 -6.38
C THR A 66 -37.51 7.44 -4.96
N ALA A 67 -36.80 6.81 -4.08
CA ALA A 67 -36.57 7.31 -2.71
C ALA A 67 -35.25 6.79 -2.17
N VAL A 68 -34.57 7.63 -1.41
CA VAL A 68 -33.43 7.28 -0.55
C VAL A 68 -33.91 7.37 0.90
N LEU A 69 -33.73 6.31 1.67
CA LEU A 69 -34.32 6.13 3.00
C LEU A 69 -33.33 6.33 4.15
N VAL A 70 -32.03 6.45 3.83
CA VAL A 70 -30.93 6.59 4.79
C VAL A 70 -29.97 7.68 4.36
N GLU A 71 -29.31 8.31 5.32
CA GLU A 71 -28.29 9.33 5.11
C GLU A 71 -26.91 8.81 5.52
N GLU A 72 -25.85 9.51 5.09
CA GLU A 72 -24.50 9.24 5.57
C GLU A 72 -24.42 9.37 7.10
N GLY A 73 -23.73 8.45 7.75
CA GLY A 73 -23.66 8.37 9.21
C GLY A 73 -24.82 7.66 9.88
N SER A 74 -25.92 7.32 9.14
CA SER A 74 -27.05 6.57 9.70
C SER A 74 -26.63 5.14 10.05
N ARG A 75 -27.12 4.63 11.21
CA ARG A 75 -27.03 3.21 11.52
C ARG A 75 -28.08 2.42 10.79
N VAL A 76 -27.67 1.28 10.24
CA VAL A 76 -28.56 0.36 9.52
C VAL A 76 -28.39 -1.04 10.09
N THR A 77 -29.47 -1.83 10.01
CA THR A 77 -29.47 -3.26 10.37
C THR A 77 -29.59 -4.11 9.10
N GLU A 78 -29.13 -5.35 9.17
CA GLU A 78 -29.23 -6.31 8.08
C GLU A 78 -30.68 -6.40 7.57
N GLY A 79 -30.86 -6.38 6.23
CA GLY A 79 -32.18 -6.40 5.58
C GLY A 79 -32.92 -5.06 5.56
N GLN A 80 -32.45 -4.02 6.27
CA GLN A 80 -33.10 -2.71 6.30
C GLN A 80 -33.11 -2.07 4.92
N PRO A 81 -34.27 -1.58 4.42
CA PRO A 81 -34.36 -0.86 3.16
C PRO A 81 -33.58 0.47 3.24
N MET A 82 -32.74 0.73 2.24
CA MET A 82 -31.90 1.94 2.13
C MET A 82 -32.29 2.83 0.96
N ALA A 83 -32.73 2.23 -0.13
CA ALA A 83 -33.29 2.96 -1.28
C ALA A 83 -34.40 2.14 -1.91
N ARG A 84 -35.29 2.87 -2.59
CA ARG A 84 -36.39 2.31 -3.37
C ARG A 84 -36.19 2.67 -4.82
N LEU A 85 -36.29 1.68 -5.69
CA LEU A 85 -36.25 1.84 -7.13
C LEU A 85 -37.69 1.85 -7.73
N ASP A 86 -37.86 2.30 -8.97
CA ASP A 86 -39.15 2.32 -9.66
C ASP A 86 -39.59 0.89 -10.02
N GLU A 87 -40.50 0.34 -9.24
CA GLU A 87 -41.05 -1.01 -9.38
C GLU A 87 -42.38 -1.07 -10.13
N ARG A 88 -42.90 0.06 -10.61
CA ARG A 88 -44.27 0.14 -11.15
C ARG A 88 -44.57 -0.90 -12.24
N GLN A 89 -43.64 -1.08 -13.18
CA GLN A 89 -43.82 -2.08 -14.24
C GLN A 89 -43.76 -3.50 -13.70
N ALA A 90 -42.80 -3.80 -12.83
CA ALA A 90 -42.64 -5.13 -12.21
C ALA A 90 -43.88 -5.47 -11.35
N ARG A 91 -44.41 -4.50 -10.61
CA ARG A 91 -45.61 -4.65 -9.79
C ARG A 91 -46.84 -5.01 -10.66
N LEU A 92 -47.09 -4.32 -11.78
CA LEU A 92 -48.16 -4.64 -12.69
C LEU A 92 -48.05 -6.05 -13.28
N LEU A 93 -46.83 -6.48 -13.62
CA LEU A 93 -46.59 -7.87 -14.07
C LEU A 93 -46.86 -8.90 -13.00
N ALA A 94 -46.48 -8.63 -11.75
CA ALA A 94 -46.78 -9.49 -10.62
C ALA A 94 -48.27 -9.59 -10.34
N GLU A 95 -48.99 -8.45 -10.36
CA GLU A 95 -50.46 -8.40 -10.19
C GLU A 95 -51.19 -9.18 -11.30
N GLU A 96 -50.74 -9.09 -12.57
CA GLU A 96 -51.29 -9.88 -13.67
C GLU A 96 -51.10 -11.37 -13.43
N ALA A 97 -49.88 -11.80 -13.03
CA ALA A 97 -49.60 -13.19 -12.75
C ALA A 97 -50.39 -13.73 -11.56
N GLU A 98 -50.56 -12.91 -10.51
CA GLU A 98 -51.41 -13.28 -9.36
C GLU A 98 -52.89 -13.45 -9.79
N ALA A 99 -53.40 -12.59 -10.67
CA ALA A 99 -54.74 -12.73 -11.17
C ALA A 99 -54.91 -14.04 -11.97
N ARG A 100 -53.92 -14.42 -12.80
CA ARG A 100 -53.92 -15.71 -13.50
C ARG A 100 -53.83 -16.89 -12.53
N ALA A 101 -53.01 -16.79 -11.49
CA ALA A 101 -52.91 -17.83 -10.48
C ALA A 101 -54.21 -18.03 -9.69
N ARG A 102 -54.90 -16.93 -9.33
CA ARG A 102 -56.24 -16.97 -8.72
C ARG A 102 -57.26 -17.63 -9.63
N PHE A 103 -57.32 -17.23 -10.91
CA PHE A 103 -58.24 -17.86 -11.89
C PHE A 103 -57.97 -19.36 -12.01
N ALA A 104 -56.73 -19.80 -12.15
CA ALA A 104 -56.39 -21.23 -12.23
C ALA A 104 -56.73 -22.00 -10.95
N ALA A 105 -56.57 -21.41 -9.78
CA ALA A 105 -56.97 -22.00 -8.51
C ALA A 105 -58.48 -22.16 -8.39
N GLU A 106 -59.26 -21.17 -8.82
CA GLU A 106 -60.75 -21.24 -8.84
C GLU A 106 -61.23 -22.32 -9.82
N ASP A 107 -60.61 -22.42 -11.02
CA ASP A 107 -60.92 -23.45 -12.01
C ASP A 107 -60.62 -24.87 -11.49
N LEU A 108 -59.45 -25.02 -10.83
CA LEU A 108 -59.09 -26.25 -10.13
C LEU A 108 -60.14 -26.62 -9.05
N ALA A 109 -60.58 -25.66 -8.23
CA ALA A 109 -61.58 -25.89 -7.19
C ALA A 109 -62.94 -26.36 -7.80
N ARG A 110 -63.36 -25.71 -8.88
CA ARG A 110 -64.53 -26.05 -9.65
C ARG A 110 -64.42 -27.46 -10.27
N THR A 111 -63.29 -27.76 -10.92
CA THR A 111 -63.02 -29.03 -11.54
C THR A 111 -63.02 -30.17 -10.54
N ARG A 112 -62.45 -29.96 -9.36
CA ARG A 112 -62.49 -30.91 -8.21
C ARG A 112 -63.92 -31.24 -7.83
N THR A 113 -64.80 -30.25 -7.74
CA THR A 113 -66.20 -30.44 -7.41
C THR A 113 -66.93 -31.26 -8.47
N LEU A 114 -66.64 -30.99 -9.78
CA LEU A 114 -67.25 -31.70 -10.88
C LEU A 114 -66.78 -33.17 -10.94
N VAL A 115 -65.51 -33.44 -10.72
CA VAL A 115 -64.98 -34.81 -10.67
C VAL A 115 -65.51 -35.56 -9.47
N ALA A 116 -65.66 -34.92 -8.30
CA ALA A 116 -66.24 -35.54 -7.10
C ALA A 116 -67.72 -35.92 -7.28
N ARG A 117 -68.39 -35.33 -8.30
CA ARG A 117 -69.79 -35.66 -8.69
C ARG A 117 -69.88 -36.56 -9.91
N ASP A 118 -68.75 -37.13 -10.38
CA ASP A 118 -68.63 -37.94 -11.60
C ASP A 118 -69.05 -37.22 -12.90
N ILE A 119 -69.01 -35.87 -12.93
CA ILE A 119 -69.39 -35.06 -14.06
C ILE A 119 -68.18 -34.78 -14.97
N ALA A 120 -66.96 -34.81 -14.45
CA ALA A 120 -65.75 -34.55 -15.24
C ALA A 120 -64.72 -35.70 -15.09
N ALA A 121 -63.87 -35.89 -16.11
CA ALA A 121 -62.84 -36.90 -16.14
C ALA A 121 -61.63 -36.56 -15.21
N ARG A 122 -60.98 -37.54 -14.61
CA ARG A 122 -59.80 -37.42 -13.79
C ARG A 122 -58.64 -36.68 -14.53
N ALA A 123 -58.46 -36.95 -15.84
CA ALA A 123 -57.49 -36.25 -16.66
C ALA A 123 -57.65 -34.75 -16.70
N THR A 124 -58.94 -34.26 -16.61
CA THR A 124 -59.25 -32.83 -16.52
C THR A 124 -58.77 -32.24 -15.20
N LEU A 125 -58.99 -32.96 -14.09
CA LEU A 125 -58.49 -32.56 -12.78
C LEU A 125 -56.96 -32.47 -12.76
N GLU A 126 -56.29 -33.49 -13.26
CA GLU A 126 -54.81 -33.50 -13.32
C GLU A 126 -54.27 -32.34 -14.16
N ARG A 127 -54.96 -31.98 -15.24
CA ARG A 127 -54.58 -30.79 -16.04
C ARG A 127 -54.78 -29.51 -15.22
N ALA A 128 -55.94 -29.31 -14.61
CA ALA A 128 -56.22 -28.14 -13.78
C ALA A 128 -55.22 -28.00 -12.60
N GLU A 129 -54.84 -29.13 -12.01
CA GLU A 129 -53.81 -29.15 -10.96
C GLU A 129 -52.42 -28.73 -11.45
N ARG A 130 -52.02 -29.16 -12.65
CA ARG A 130 -50.76 -28.71 -13.27
C ARG A 130 -50.80 -27.25 -13.59
N ASP A 131 -51.89 -26.77 -14.21
CA ASP A 131 -52.09 -25.38 -14.62
C ASP A 131 -52.08 -24.45 -13.39
N ALA A 132 -52.79 -24.79 -12.34
CA ALA A 132 -52.81 -24.01 -11.11
C ALA A 132 -51.41 -23.94 -10.42
N ARG A 133 -50.68 -25.05 -10.39
CA ARG A 133 -49.31 -25.08 -9.85
C ARG A 133 -48.37 -24.21 -10.69
N ALA A 134 -48.46 -24.30 -12.03
CA ALA A 134 -47.61 -23.52 -12.91
C ALA A 134 -47.91 -22.03 -12.81
N ALA A 135 -49.19 -21.62 -12.77
CA ALA A 135 -49.59 -20.23 -12.61
C ALA A 135 -49.15 -19.66 -11.26
N ARG A 136 -49.27 -20.44 -10.19
CA ARG A 136 -48.82 -20.02 -8.85
C ARG A 136 -47.32 -19.84 -8.80
N ALA A 137 -46.53 -20.78 -9.33
CA ALA A 137 -45.06 -20.67 -9.38
C ALA A 137 -44.62 -19.43 -10.22
N ALA A 138 -45.32 -19.12 -11.33
CA ALA A 138 -45.03 -17.94 -12.10
C ALA A 138 -45.31 -16.64 -11.33
N ALA A 139 -46.44 -16.58 -10.60
CA ALA A 139 -46.76 -15.43 -9.75
C ALA A 139 -45.74 -15.23 -8.63
N ASP A 140 -45.39 -16.32 -7.91
CA ASP A 140 -44.39 -16.27 -6.84
C ASP A 140 -43.03 -15.78 -7.34
N ALA A 141 -42.58 -16.20 -8.53
CA ALA A 141 -41.32 -15.75 -9.14
C ALA A 141 -41.35 -14.25 -9.46
N LEU A 142 -42.47 -13.69 -9.90
CA LEU A 142 -42.57 -12.25 -10.19
C LEU A 142 -42.71 -11.42 -8.90
N ILE A 143 -43.37 -11.94 -7.88
CA ILE A 143 -43.42 -11.30 -6.54
C ILE A 143 -42.04 -11.22 -5.96
N GLN A 144 -41.25 -12.31 -6.05
CA GLN A 144 -39.88 -12.34 -5.54
C GLN A 144 -38.99 -11.32 -6.26
N ARG A 145 -39.20 -11.06 -7.56
CA ARG A 145 -38.48 -10.01 -8.31
C ARG A 145 -38.76 -8.59 -7.84
N LEU A 146 -39.86 -8.34 -7.14
CA LEU A 146 -40.14 -7.03 -6.54
C LEU A 146 -39.11 -6.66 -5.46
N ASP A 147 -38.54 -7.65 -4.82
CA ASP A 147 -37.49 -7.43 -3.81
C ASP A 147 -36.20 -6.86 -4.44
N ASP A 148 -35.94 -7.11 -5.73
CA ASP A 148 -34.80 -6.56 -6.48
C ASP A 148 -34.87 -5.02 -6.61
N TYR A 149 -36.07 -4.43 -6.42
CA TYR A 149 -36.30 -2.97 -6.46
C TYR A 149 -36.12 -2.31 -5.09
N LEU A 150 -35.84 -3.09 -4.04
CA LEU A 150 -35.47 -2.59 -2.71
C LEU A 150 -34.00 -2.83 -2.46
N VAL A 151 -33.21 -1.75 -2.45
CA VAL A 151 -31.82 -1.84 -2.06
C VAL A 151 -31.73 -1.95 -0.54
N ARG A 152 -31.23 -3.09 -0.03
CA ARG A 152 -31.17 -3.40 1.40
C ARG A 152 -29.75 -3.46 1.90
N ALA A 153 -29.56 -3.21 3.20
CA ALA A 153 -28.29 -3.41 3.90
C ALA A 153 -27.97 -4.91 3.99
N PRO A 154 -26.78 -5.37 3.53
CA PRO A 154 -26.37 -6.77 3.61
C PRO A 154 -25.89 -7.19 5.00
N THR A 155 -25.61 -6.25 5.89
CA THR A 155 -25.10 -6.43 7.24
C THR A 155 -25.43 -5.23 8.10
N ASP A 156 -25.35 -5.40 9.41
CA ASP A 156 -25.38 -4.28 10.36
C ASP A 156 -24.18 -3.35 10.14
N GLY A 157 -24.35 -2.05 10.39
CA GLY A 157 -23.27 -1.09 10.26
C GLY A 157 -23.74 0.36 10.23
N VAL A 158 -22.85 1.21 9.72
CA VAL A 158 -23.09 2.65 9.48
C VAL A 158 -22.93 2.91 8.00
N VAL A 159 -23.77 3.77 7.42
CA VAL A 159 -23.61 4.27 6.05
C VAL A 159 -22.40 5.18 6.03
N LEU A 160 -21.29 4.68 5.47
CA LEU A 160 -20.01 5.41 5.38
C LEU A 160 -20.01 6.42 4.25
N ARG A 161 -20.74 6.11 3.18
CA ARG A 161 -20.89 6.96 1.99
C ARG A 161 -22.15 6.60 1.24
N ARG A 162 -22.81 7.62 0.67
CA ARG A 162 -24.02 7.53 -0.13
C ARG A 162 -23.76 8.17 -1.50
N ASP A 163 -23.82 7.36 -2.54
CA ASP A 163 -23.71 7.82 -3.94
C ASP A 163 -25.11 7.86 -4.63
N ALA A 164 -26.15 7.36 -3.96
CA ALA A 164 -27.51 7.30 -4.50
C ALA A 164 -28.22 8.67 -4.47
N GLU A 165 -28.78 9.10 -5.62
CA GLU A 165 -29.59 10.31 -5.72
C GLU A 165 -30.98 10.01 -6.27
N VAL A 166 -32.02 10.67 -5.71
CA VAL A 166 -33.40 10.51 -6.17
C VAL A 166 -33.54 11.02 -7.59
N GLY A 167 -34.17 10.23 -8.47
CA GLY A 167 -34.36 10.55 -9.88
C GLY A 167 -33.29 9.99 -10.81
N GLU A 168 -32.15 9.56 -10.29
CA GLU A 168 -31.08 8.93 -11.06
C GLU A 168 -31.49 7.54 -11.56
N VAL A 169 -31.00 7.15 -12.74
CA VAL A 169 -31.12 5.79 -13.27
C VAL A 169 -29.85 5.05 -12.98
N VAL A 170 -29.97 4.03 -12.15
CA VAL A 170 -28.85 3.20 -11.68
C VAL A 170 -28.86 1.83 -12.34
N ASP A 171 -27.69 1.22 -12.47
CA ASP A 171 -27.52 -0.09 -13.09
C ASP A 171 -26.38 -0.87 -12.37
N THR A 172 -26.33 -2.16 -12.54
CA THR A 172 -25.17 -2.96 -12.11
C THR A 172 -23.97 -2.69 -13.03
N PRO A 173 -22.74 -2.48 -12.52
CA PRO A 173 -22.26 -2.67 -11.13
C PRO A 173 -22.15 -1.38 -10.30
N ALA A 174 -23.04 -0.40 -10.46
CA ALA A 174 -22.98 0.83 -9.69
C ALA A 174 -23.02 0.54 -8.18
N SER A 175 -22.24 1.29 -7.40
CA SER A 175 -22.29 1.26 -5.94
C SER A 175 -23.12 2.45 -5.47
N LEU A 176 -24.21 2.21 -4.74
CA LEU A 176 -25.10 3.23 -4.22
C LEU A 176 -24.79 3.61 -2.78
N PHE A 177 -24.33 2.64 -1.99
CA PHE A 177 -23.98 2.85 -0.59
C PHE A 177 -22.72 2.07 -0.21
N TRP A 178 -22.00 2.60 0.74
CA TRP A 178 -20.89 1.95 1.39
C TRP A 178 -21.27 1.78 2.87
N ILE A 179 -21.30 0.56 3.34
CA ILE A 179 -21.72 0.23 4.70
C ILE A 179 -20.57 -0.47 5.41
N GLY A 180 -20.35 -0.15 6.64
CA GLY A 180 -19.37 -0.83 7.46
C GLY A 180 -19.31 -0.28 8.88
N GLU A 181 -18.47 -0.91 9.68
CA GLU A 181 -18.18 -0.40 11.01
C GLU A 181 -17.11 0.70 10.89
N PRO A 182 -17.32 1.91 11.48
CA PRO A 182 -16.34 2.98 11.46
C PRO A 182 -15.01 2.59 12.12
N ARG A 183 -15.01 1.58 12.95
CA ARG A 183 -13.85 0.96 13.64
C ARG A 183 -14.11 -0.52 13.84
N PRO A 184 -13.05 -1.38 13.92
CA PRO A 184 -11.63 -1.02 13.79
C PRO A 184 -11.24 -0.62 12.37
N LEU A 185 -10.20 0.22 12.25
CA LEU A 185 -9.60 0.64 11.00
C LEU A 185 -8.39 -0.23 10.67
N ARG A 186 -8.11 -0.37 9.39
CA ARG A 186 -6.87 -0.96 8.86
C ARG A 186 -6.30 -0.09 7.75
N VAL A 187 -5.02 -0.28 7.47
CA VAL A 187 -4.41 0.24 6.24
C VAL A 187 -4.24 -0.90 5.27
N THR A 188 -4.63 -0.69 4.03
CA THR A 188 -4.26 -1.58 2.92
C THR A 188 -3.14 -0.90 2.16
N ALA A 189 -1.90 -1.38 2.37
CA ALA A 189 -0.69 -0.87 1.75
C ALA A 189 -0.33 -1.70 0.52
N GLU A 190 0.24 -1.05 -0.52
CA GLU A 190 0.78 -1.69 -1.71
C GLU A 190 2.31 -1.76 -1.56
N VAL A 191 2.85 -2.97 -1.61
CA VAL A 191 4.28 -3.27 -1.49
C VAL A 191 4.78 -3.89 -2.79
N ASP A 192 5.93 -3.46 -3.26
CA ASP A 192 6.54 -3.97 -4.48
C ASP A 192 6.88 -5.48 -4.38
N GLU A 193 6.80 -6.17 -5.54
CA GLU A 193 7.11 -7.59 -5.66
C GLU A 193 8.54 -7.94 -5.20
N GLU A 194 9.48 -7.02 -5.40
CA GLU A 194 10.88 -7.22 -5.00
C GLU A 194 11.06 -7.29 -3.48
N ASP A 195 10.20 -6.63 -2.72
CA ASP A 195 10.32 -6.51 -1.25
C ASP A 195 9.38 -7.46 -0.48
N ILE A 196 8.32 -7.97 -1.12
CA ILE A 196 7.28 -8.74 -0.42
C ILE A 196 7.80 -10.00 0.28
N ALA A 197 8.81 -10.65 -0.30
CA ALA A 197 9.40 -11.86 0.27
C ALA A 197 10.07 -11.64 1.64
N ARG A 198 10.34 -10.39 2.01
CA ARG A 198 11.01 -9.98 3.26
C ARG A 198 10.02 -9.57 4.34
N ILE A 199 8.73 -9.46 3.98
CA ILE A 199 7.68 -9.03 4.90
C ILE A 199 7.01 -10.26 5.50
N THR A 200 6.78 -10.19 6.81
CA THR A 200 6.08 -11.23 7.56
C THR A 200 5.04 -10.61 8.50
N PRO A 201 3.93 -11.33 8.77
CA PRO A 201 2.97 -10.90 9.79
C PRO A 201 3.64 -10.68 11.15
N GLY A 202 3.15 -9.69 11.90
CA GLY A 202 3.70 -9.30 13.21
C GLY A 202 4.80 -8.22 13.13
N GLN A 203 5.29 -7.86 11.96
CA GLN A 203 6.28 -6.79 11.83
C GLN A 203 5.67 -5.43 12.18
N ARG A 204 6.45 -4.62 12.89
CA ARG A 204 6.10 -3.24 13.25
C ARG A 204 6.17 -2.33 12.02
N VAL A 205 5.20 -1.44 11.92
CA VAL A 205 5.10 -0.46 10.84
C VAL A 205 5.04 0.94 11.44
N LEU A 206 5.80 1.85 10.86
CA LEU A 206 5.70 3.29 11.17
C LEU A 206 4.90 3.96 10.06
N LEU A 207 3.82 4.63 10.45
CA LEU A 207 2.93 5.31 9.54
C LEU A 207 3.08 6.82 9.65
N ARG A 208 3.02 7.49 8.50
CA ARG A 208 2.90 8.94 8.39
C ARG A 208 1.72 9.28 7.51
N ALA A 209 1.00 10.31 7.88
CA ALA A 209 -0.10 10.85 7.08
C ALA A 209 0.10 12.35 6.94
N ASP A 210 -0.13 12.90 5.75
CA ASP A 210 0.01 14.35 5.49
C ASP A 210 -0.94 15.19 6.34
N ALA A 211 -2.09 14.61 6.70
CA ALA A 211 -3.05 15.26 7.61
C ALA A 211 -2.51 15.47 9.04
N PHE A 212 -1.44 14.76 9.44
CA PHE A 212 -0.82 14.86 10.77
C PHE A 212 0.70 15.06 10.65
N PRO A 213 1.18 16.22 10.17
CA PRO A 213 2.59 16.47 9.94
C PRO A 213 3.39 16.35 11.24
N GLY A 214 4.53 15.64 11.14
CA GLY A 214 5.43 15.42 12.28
C GLY A 214 4.98 14.34 13.27
N ARG A 215 3.79 13.74 13.11
CA ARG A 215 3.31 12.66 13.95
C ARG A 215 3.58 11.31 13.29
N VAL A 216 4.33 10.46 13.97
CA VAL A 216 4.55 9.06 13.57
C VAL A 216 3.58 8.20 14.36
N MET A 217 2.79 7.39 13.65
CA MET A 217 1.87 6.43 14.22
C MET A 217 2.41 5.03 14.03
N THR A 218 1.96 4.08 14.83
CA THR A 218 2.39 2.68 14.75
C THR A 218 1.26 1.80 14.26
N ALA A 219 1.63 0.79 13.49
CA ALA A 219 0.75 -0.29 13.05
C ALA A 219 1.53 -1.61 13.06
N GLU A 220 0.84 -2.69 12.77
CA GLU A 220 1.42 -4.02 12.68
C GLU A 220 0.94 -4.72 11.41
N VAL A 221 1.86 -5.43 10.74
CA VAL A 221 1.51 -6.28 9.59
C VAL A 221 0.59 -7.40 10.05
N ALA A 222 -0.67 -7.35 9.61
CA ALA A 222 -1.67 -8.36 9.95
C ALA A 222 -1.69 -9.50 8.94
N GLN A 223 -1.68 -9.17 7.66
CA GLN A 223 -1.85 -10.16 6.59
C GLN A 223 -1.24 -9.67 5.28
N ILE A 224 -0.66 -10.60 4.54
CA ILE A 224 -0.23 -10.40 3.16
C ILE A 224 -1.24 -11.09 2.26
N THR A 225 -1.77 -10.37 1.24
CA THR A 225 -2.70 -10.97 0.28
C THR A 225 -1.94 -11.94 -0.63
N PRO A 226 -2.33 -13.22 -0.73
CA PRO A 226 -1.58 -14.22 -1.51
C PRO A 226 -1.49 -13.93 -3.00
N LYS A 227 -2.47 -13.18 -3.54
CA LYS A 227 -2.51 -12.81 -4.97
C LYS A 227 -1.98 -11.40 -5.16
N GLY A 228 -0.85 -11.27 -5.88
CA GLY A 228 -0.32 -9.99 -6.35
C GLY A 228 -1.07 -9.44 -7.57
N ASP A 229 -0.91 -8.15 -7.79
CA ASP A 229 -1.33 -7.46 -9.00
C ASP A 229 -0.17 -7.50 -10.01
N THR A 230 -0.35 -8.26 -11.09
CA THR A 230 0.68 -8.48 -12.11
C THR A 230 0.93 -7.25 -12.98
N VAL A 231 0.00 -6.31 -13.05
CA VAL A 231 0.14 -5.07 -13.82
C VAL A 231 0.95 -4.05 -13.03
N ARG A 232 0.64 -3.90 -11.74
CA ARG A 232 1.35 -2.98 -10.84
C ARG A 232 2.61 -3.58 -10.23
N LYS A 233 2.81 -4.90 -10.35
CA LYS A 233 3.86 -5.68 -9.69
C LYS A 233 3.91 -5.42 -8.19
N ALA A 234 2.76 -5.42 -7.56
CA ALA A 234 2.61 -5.11 -6.15
C ALA A 234 1.71 -6.11 -5.43
N TYR A 235 1.95 -6.28 -4.14
CA TYR A 235 1.16 -7.08 -3.23
C TYR A 235 0.46 -6.20 -2.20
N ARG A 236 -0.78 -6.53 -1.88
CA ARG A 236 -1.50 -5.85 -0.81
C ARG A 236 -1.14 -6.44 0.54
N VAL A 237 -0.71 -5.56 1.44
CA VAL A 237 -0.40 -5.87 2.84
C VAL A 237 -1.39 -5.13 3.72
N ARG A 238 -2.08 -5.87 4.57
CA ARG A 238 -3.03 -5.31 5.54
C ARG A 238 -2.32 -5.03 6.85
N LEU A 239 -2.47 -3.81 7.34
CA LEU A 239 -1.86 -3.34 8.57
C LEU A 239 -2.97 -3.03 9.58
N ASN A 240 -2.90 -3.63 10.74
CA ASN A 240 -3.82 -3.33 11.84
C ASN A 240 -3.44 -2.01 12.49
N LEU A 241 -4.45 -1.19 12.70
CA LEU A 241 -4.32 0.08 13.42
C LEU A 241 -4.81 -0.07 14.87
N PRO A 242 -4.20 0.64 15.82
CA PRO A 242 -4.75 0.77 17.16
C PRO A 242 -6.15 1.42 17.13
N ASN A 243 -7.03 1.02 18.07
CA ASN A 243 -8.41 1.54 18.11
C ASN A 243 -8.50 3.04 18.38
N ASP A 244 -7.50 3.63 19.03
CA ASP A 244 -7.37 5.05 19.36
C ASP A 244 -6.69 5.89 18.27
N THR A 245 -6.42 5.29 17.10
CA THR A 245 -5.80 6.02 15.97
C THR A 245 -6.61 7.26 15.59
N PRO A 246 -5.96 8.41 15.31
CA PRO A 246 -6.62 9.61 14.83
C PRO A 246 -6.95 9.56 13.33
N LEU A 247 -6.46 8.54 12.62
CA LEU A 247 -6.68 8.38 11.20
C LEU A 247 -8.17 8.18 10.89
N MET A 248 -8.60 8.71 9.74
CA MET A 248 -9.96 8.58 9.24
C MET A 248 -9.99 7.77 7.95
N ILE A 249 -11.14 7.17 7.68
CA ILE A 249 -11.40 6.41 6.45
C ILE A 249 -11.11 7.28 5.23
N GLY A 250 -10.39 6.72 4.24
CA GLY A 250 -10.02 7.40 3.01
C GLY A 250 -8.71 8.17 3.07
N MET A 251 -8.08 8.33 4.24
CA MET A 251 -6.76 8.96 4.32
C MET A 251 -5.69 8.09 3.68
N THR A 252 -4.78 8.73 2.94
CA THR A 252 -3.56 8.09 2.44
C THR A 252 -2.48 8.17 3.51
N VAL A 253 -1.70 7.10 3.63
CA VAL A 253 -0.58 7.01 4.56
C VAL A 253 0.65 6.44 3.87
N GLU A 254 1.81 6.93 4.29
CA GLU A 254 3.10 6.33 4.02
C GLU A 254 3.41 5.31 5.11
N ALA A 255 3.76 4.11 4.72
CA ALA A 255 4.08 3.00 5.63
C ALA A 255 5.55 2.59 5.48
N ASN A 256 6.29 2.60 6.58
CA ASN A 256 7.63 2.03 6.65
C ASN A 256 7.56 0.74 7.47
N ILE A 257 7.56 -0.40 6.79
CA ILE A 257 7.52 -1.74 7.40
C ILE A 257 8.92 -2.09 7.87
N ILE A 258 9.13 -2.24 9.17
CA ILE A 258 10.44 -2.46 9.75
C ILE A 258 10.83 -3.91 9.58
N LEU A 259 11.90 -4.14 8.82
CA LEU A 259 12.48 -5.46 8.63
C LEU A 259 13.50 -5.80 9.72
N ARG A 260 14.36 -4.83 10.05
CA ARG A 260 15.41 -4.97 11.05
C ARG A 260 15.70 -3.63 11.73
N GLU A 261 15.94 -3.69 13.00
CA GLU A 261 16.39 -2.57 13.82
C GLU A 261 17.65 -2.97 14.58
N ALA A 262 18.75 -2.26 14.34
CA ALA A 262 19.98 -2.38 15.08
C ALA A 262 20.19 -1.09 15.88
N ARG A 263 20.31 -1.19 17.21
CA ARG A 263 20.45 -0.02 18.08
C ARG A 263 21.85 0.57 18.11
N ASP A 264 22.85 -0.29 17.96
CA ASP A 264 24.29 0.05 18.10
C ASP A 264 25.05 -0.30 16.82
N ALA A 265 24.52 0.08 15.66
CA ALA A 265 25.20 -0.11 14.38
C ALA A 265 26.33 0.91 14.21
N VAL A 266 27.43 0.50 13.59
CA VAL A 266 28.50 1.42 13.18
C VAL A 266 28.04 2.19 11.95
N LEU A 267 27.97 3.50 12.05
CA LEU A 267 27.47 4.42 11.04
C LEU A 267 28.58 5.32 10.49
N VAL A 268 28.60 5.48 9.17
CA VAL A 268 29.49 6.41 8.47
C VAL A 268 28.69 7.29 7.51
N PRO A 269 29.12 8.50 7.20
CA PRO A 269 28.50 9.30 6.15
C PRO A 269 28.56 8.57 4.80
N PRO A 270 27.50 8.64 3.98
CA PRO A 270 27.47 7.96 2.67
C PRO A 270 28.62 8.37 1.74
N SER A 271 29.10 9.60 1.87
CA SER A 271 30.26 10.12 1.10
C SER A 271 31.60 9.46 1.42
N ALA A 272 31.69 8.72 2.56
CA ALA A 272 32.90 7.97 2.89
C ALA A 272 32.97 6.59 2.22
N VAL A 273 31.83 6.09 1.72
CA VAL A 273 31.71 4.74 1.17
C VAL A 273 31.91 4.78 -0.34
N VAL A 274 32.89 4.01 -0.83
CA VAL A 274 33.16 3.82 -2.24
C VAL A 274 32.58 2.49 -2.67
N LEU A 275 31.53 2.55 -3.48
CA LEU A 275 30.92 1.36 -4.07
C LEU A 275 31.75 0.91 -5.28
N PRO A 276 31.91 -0.40 -5.50
CA PRO A 276 32.55 -0.89 -6.72
C PRO A 276 31.72 -0.50 -7.94
N ASP A 277 32.41 -0.20 -9.04
CA ASP A 277 31.77 0.11 -10.32
C ASP A 277 30.83 -1.02 -10.74
N ARG A 278 29.59 -0.66 -10.99
CA ARG A 278 28.58 -1.62 -11.41
C ARG A 278 28.73 -1.91 -12.90
N PRO A 279 28.81 -3.18 -13.32
CA PRO A 279 28.77 -3.50 -14.73
C PRO A 279 27.48 -2.92 -15.34
N ARG A 280 27.62 -2.23 -16.50
CA ARG A 280 26.44 -1.73 -17.22
C ARG A 280 25.49 -2.88 -17.54
N GLY A 281 24.24 -2.80 -17.05
CA GLY A 281 23.22 -3.82 -17.28
C GLY A 281 23.01 -4.82 -16.11
N ALA A 282 23.73 -4.71 -15.00
CA ALA A 282 23.44 -5.51 -13.83
C ALA A 282 22.07 -5.12 -13.23
N PRO A 283 21.21 -6.11 -12.86
CA PRO A 283 19.90 -5.83 -12.25
C PRO A 283 20.06 -5.02 -10.97
N PRO A 284 19.08 -4.18 -10.58
CA PRO A 284 19.11 -3.46 -9.32
C PRO A 284 19.27 -4.48 -8.18
N THR A 285 20.23 -4.24 -7.31
CA THR A 285 20.40 -5.08 -6.12
C THR A 285 19.25 -4.75 -5.17
N ALA A 286 18.52 -5.75 -4.71
CA ALA A 286 17.43 -5.58 -3.74
C ALA A 286 17.92 -4.76 -2.54
N THR A 287 17.11 -3.83 -2.09
CA THR A 287 17.38 -3.01 -0.91
C THR A 287 17.57 -3.95 0.28
N GLY A 288 18.68 -3.80 1.05
CA GLY A 288 18.92 -4.61 2.25
C GLY A 288 19.83 -5.85 2.06
N THR A 289 20.43 -6.05 0.88
CA THR A 289 21.47 -7.05 0.71
C THR A 289 22.81 -6.51 1.21
N THR A 290 23.49 -7.30 2.05
CA THR A 290 24.90 -7.02 2.43
C THR A 290 25.74 -6.81 1.18
N ARG A 291 26.41 -5.66 1.09
CA ARG A 291 27.23 -5.30 -0.08
C ARG A 291 28.67 -5.07 0.34
N ALA A 292 29.57 -5.62 -0.43
CA ALA A 292 30.97 -5.25 -0.35
C ALA A 292 31.17 -3.82 -0.84
N ALA A 293 31.90 -3.04 -0.08
CA ALA A 293 32.28 -1.68 -0.38
C ALA A 293 33.71 -1.42 0.09
N THR A 294 34.27 -0.31 -0.32
CA THR A 294 35.59 0.14 0.13
C THR A 294 35.44 1.43 0.93
N ILE A 295 36.22 1.54 1.99
CA ILE A 295 36.36 2.78 2.77
C ILE A 295 37.82 3.12 2.95
N TRP A 296 38.12 4.38 3.14
CA TRP A 296 39.45 4.85 3.46
C TRP A 296 39.49 5.29 4.92
N VAL A 297 40.29 4.60 5.70
CA VAL A 297 40.49 4.87 7.13
C VAL A 297 41.82 5.59 7.32
N VAL A 298 41.87 6.53 8.26
CA VAL A 298 43.14 7.21 8.60
C VAL A 298 43.79 6.53 9.79
N GLU A 299 44.96 5.99 9.56
CA GLU A 299 45.80 5.42 10.61
C GLU A 299 47.19 6.12 10.59
N LYS A 300 47.59 6.70 11.70
CA LYS A 300 48.90 7.38 11.85
C LYS A 300 49.21 8.35 10.70
N GLU A 301 48.22 9.21 10.36
CA GLU A 301 48.31 10.22 9.27
C GLU A 301 48.50 9.61 7.87
N THR A 302 48.18 8.35 7.68
CA THR A 302 48.20 7.66 6.38
C THR A 302 46.80 7.13 6.02
N ALA A 303 46.47 7.19 4.72
CA ALA A 303 45.22 6.67 4.19
C ALA A 303 45.33 5.16 3.95
N GLN A 304 44.53 4.37 4.64
CA GLN A 304 44.48 2.91 4.50
C GLN A 304 43.18 2.53 3.80
N ARG A 305 43.31 1.88 2.66
CA ARG A 305 42.13 1.33 1.94
C ARG A 305 41.72 0.03 2.62
N ARG A 306 40.43 -0.07 3.01
CA ARG A 306 39.90 -1.23 3.70
C ARG A 306 38.58 -1.67 3.01
N GLU A 307 38.41 -2.95 2.83
CA GLU A 307 37.16 -3.56 2.40
C GLU A 307 36.23 -3.69 3.58
N ILE A 308 34.97 -3.33 3.36
CA ILE A 308 33.92 -3.37 4.36
C ILE A 308 32.66 -4.04 3.79
N GLU A 309 31.85 -4.56 4.69
CA GLU A 309 30.48 -4.98 4.38
C GLU A 309 29.51 -3.91 4.88
N ILE A 310 28.70 -3.38 4.00
CA ILE A 310 27.68 -2.39 4.34
C ILE A 310 26.30 -3.02 4.39
N GLY A 311 25.47 -2.53 5.30
CA GLY A 311 24.05 -2.87 5.45
C GLY A 311 23.15 -1.77 4.92
N VAL A 312 22.34 -1.21 5.81
CA VAL A 312 21.37 -0.16 5.49
C VAL A 312 22.07 1.11 4.99
N GLN A 313 21.62 1.60 3.83
CA GLN A 313 22.06 2.87 3.26
C GLN A 313 20.97 3.91 3.41
N GLY A 314 21.19 4.89 4.26
CA GLY A 314 20.29 6.01 4.45
C GLY A 314 20.86 7.32 3.87
N PRO A 315 20.06 8.38 3.77
CA PRO A 315 20.50 9.67 3.22
C PRO A 315 21.53 10.38 4.09
N ARG A 316 21.58 10.08 5.38
CA ARG A 316 22.50 10.71 6.34
C ARG A 316 23.63 9.80 6.80
N ALA A 317 23.41 8.50 6.82
CA ALA A 317 24.38 7.53 7.30
C ALA A 317 24.21 6.19 6.58
N THR A 318 25.33 5.48 6.41
CA THR A 318 25.41 4.10 5.92
C THR A 318 25.88 3.21 7.05
N GLU A 319 25.20 2.11 7.26
CA GLU A 319 25.57 1.09 8.23
C GLU A 319 26.77 0.28 7.72
N VAL A 320 27.75 0.07 8.57
CA VAL A 320 28.87 -0.84 8.34
C VAL A 320 28.70 -2.07 9.23
N LEU A 321 28.51 -3.24 8.60
CA LEU A 321 28.30 -4.51 9.29
C LEU A 321 29.63 -5.13 9.75
N ARG A 322 30.67 -4.99 8.90
CA ARG A 322 32.02 -5.55 9.17
C ARG A 322 33.10 -4.69 8.55
N GLY A 323 34.29 -4.73 9.16
CA GLY A 323 35.50 -4.09 8.62
C GLY A 323 35.80 -2.70 9.17
N LEU A 324 34.95 -2.12 10.05
CA LEU A 324 35.18 -0.82 10.68
C LEU A 324 34.68 -0.84 12.12
N ALA A 325 35.40 -0.18 13.02
CA ALA A 325 34.98 0.03 14.39
C ALA A 325 34.51 1.47 14.63
N ALA A 326 33.66 1.64 15.64
CA ALA A 326 33.23 2.98 16.05
C ALA A 326 34.48 3.76 16.59
N GLY A 327 34.54 5.06 16.28
CA GLY A 327 35.66 5.92 16.64
C GLY A 327 36.78 5.99 15.59
N GLU A 328 36.81 5.09 14.60
CA GLU A 328 37.79 5.19 13.52
C GLU A 328 37.48 6.39 12.60
N ALA A 329 38.54 7.09 12.19
CA ALA A 329 38.44 8.23 11.28
C ALA A 329 38.38 7.77 9.83
N VAL A 330 37.35 8.16 9.12
CA VAL A 330 37.10 7.80 7.71
C VAL A 330 37.19 9.05 6.82
N ILE A 331 37.74 8.89 5.62
CA ILE A 331 37.90 9.96 4.64
C ILE A 331 36.60 10.16 3.89
N LEU A 332 36.13 11.42 3.82
CA LEU A 332 34.94 11.80 3.04
C LEU A 332 35.33 12.07 1.58
N ALA A 333 34.53 11.58 0.65
CA ALA A 333 34.71 11.78 -0.80
C ALA A 333 36.18 11.55 -1.24
N PRO A 334 36.74 10.34 -1.03
CA PRO A 334 38.15 10.06 -1.31
C PRO A 334 38.43 10.30 -2.81
N PRO A 335 39.51 11.03 -3.14
CA PRO A 335 39.93 11.24 -4.53
C PRO A 335 40.28 9.93 -5.23
N GLU A 336 39.96 9.78 -6.51
CA GLU A 336 40.25 8.56 -7.30
C GLU A 336 41.74 8.17 -7.31
N HIS A 337 42.64 9.16 -7.21
CA HIS A 337 44.08 8.95 -7.22
C HIS A 337 44.72 8.66 -5.85
N LEU A 338 43.91 8.58 -4.79
CA LEU A 338 44.40 8.29 -3.45
C LEU A 338 44.95 6.86 -3.40
N ARG A 339 46.16 6.73 -2.85
CA ARG A 339 46.89 5.44 -2.76
C ARG A 339 46.91 4.91 -1.33
N HIS A 340 46.86 3.59 -1.23
CA HIS A 340 47.03 2.91 0.07
C HIS A 340 48.40 3.24 0.68
N GLY A 341 48.44 3.65 1.95
CA GLY A 341 49.63 4.08 2.66
C GLY A 341 50.09 5.52 2.38
N GLN A 342 49.33 6.29 1.56
CA GLN A 342 49.68 7.68 1.27
C GLN A 342 49.50 8.57 2.49
N ALA A 343 50.47 9.42 2.77
CA ALA A 343 50.39 10.44 3.82
C ALA A 343 49.27 11.45 3.46
N VAL A 344 48.42 11.78 4.40
CA VAL A 344 47.33 12.71 4.27
C VAL A 344 47.35 13.77 5.36
N ARG A 345 46.93 14.99 5.01
CA ARG A 345 46.73 16.06 5.98
C ARG A 345 45.24 16.10 6.36
N LEU A 346 44.98 16.01 7.65
CA LEU A 346 43.61 16.01 8.14
C LEU A 346 43.06 17.43 8.19
N GLN A 347 41.99 17.71 7.48
CA GLN A 347 41.11 18.81 7.86
C GLN A 347 40.21 18.28 8.95
N GLY A 348 40.16 18.96 10.10
CA GLY A 348 39.39 18.55 11.26
C GLY A 348 37.94 18.21 10.89
N PRO A 349 37.23 17.47 11.77
CA PRO A 349 35.87 16.97 11.48
C PRO A 349 35.02 18.13 11.00
N ALA A 350 34.39 17.95 9.84
CA ALA A 350 33.40 18.91 9.32
C ALA A 350 32.28 18.98 10.37
N GLY A 351 32.36 19.99 11.22
CA GLY A 351 31.37 20.19 12.29
C GLY A 351 30.02 20.42 11.64
N GLY A 352 29.05 19.55 11.91
CA GLY A 352 27.67 19.76 11.56
C GLY A 352 27.18 21.07 12.19
N ARG A 353 26.72 21.97 11.33
CA ARG A 353 25.79 23.04 11.71
C ARG A 353 24.38 22.58 11.46
#